data_afbfe9536cad563a3a60a8ee39dd7a62
#
_entry.id   afbfe9536cad563a3a60a8ee39dd7a62
#
_cell.length_a   1.000
_cell.length_b   1.000
_cell.length_c   1.000
_cell.angle_alpha   90.00
_cell.angle_beta   90.00
_cell.angle_gamma   90.00
#
_symmetry.space_group_name_H-M   'P 1'
#
loop_
_entity.id
_entity.type
_entity.pdbx_description
1 polymer ?
#
loop_
_entity_poly.entity_id
_entity_poly.type
_entity_poly.pdbx_seq_one_letter_code
_entity_poly.pdbx_strand_id
1 'polypeptide(L)'
;PIRRNYRTMVSGNLLTKQGDITVEIDPNFYKPDITVVTTAEELHAAFANGGSVTLSEDVTVEAPLVVETGKTVEIDLNGKDIINTTSLPDTDPRYGNTTVFEVKGGATLNIKGDGNIKAIGTKPNEDGYRMAVYAYGDAKVNIYGGNFVNDQDYNDHNAQLDLIYADQQAVINIYGGTFESKSANNRGYWVLNLKDGSGAAINVYGGTFINYDPSSSMTENPVKNFVAEGYTAIKTSAEPAPNGTYTVVKGTEVAAPADLESALKSGDIAIVSRSMTIDDSPYISSVASATLSLKEGAVLTAQEGSELQQCIQVSKSCKKMVISGKGFIVGPKNSTATNVAGIYSGCPDLVIDGTITVDGSSGSKGTNAAIRIAEGTTTIKDGYFTVGTDASGIANSCILVATARPSQKAHLKIYGGVFETKGNPINGWYPVINIQDADRKAGRATVEIYGGIFINYNPATGDNTGEADDTFVAPGYKSVETTYNGQQAWQVIPE
;
A
#
# COMPACT_ATOMS: atom_id res chain seq x y z
N PRO A 1 -12.71 -21.22 33.45
CA PRO A 1 -12.28 -20.18 32.53
C PRO A 1 -12.89 -20.48 31.18
N ILE A 2 -13.80 -19.62 30.70
CA ILE A 2 -14.39 -19.69 29.37
C ILE A 2 -13.29 -19.32 28.38
N ARG A 3 -12.90 -20.25 27.49
CA ARG A 3 -11.94 -19.96 26.43
C ARG A 3 -12.62 -19.25 25.27
N ARG A 4 -11.97 -18.26 24.70
CA ARG A 4 -12.38 -17.54 23.50
C ARG A 4 -12.57 -18.57 22.36
N ASN A 5 -13.69 -18.50 21.64
CA ASN A 5 -14.11 -19.34 20.51
C ASN A 5 -14.92 -20.62 20.83
N TYR A 6 -15.48 -20.74 22.02
CA TYR A 6 -16.45 -21.81 22.31
C TYR A 6 -17.83 -21.22 22.57
N ARG A 7 -18.83 -21.74 21.87
CA ARG A 7 -20.24 -21.43 22.16
C ARG A 7 -20.74 -22.42 23.18
N THR A 8 -20.87 -21.98 24.43
CA THR A 8 -21.50 -22.79 25.47
C THR A 8 -23.00 -22.48 25.47
N MET A 9 -23.83 -23.49 25.16
CA MET A 9 -25.28 -23.38 25.37
C MET A 9 -25.62 -24.11 26.65
N VAL A 10 -26.17 -23.37 27.64
CA VAL A 10 -26.77 -23.93 28.83
C VAL A 10 -28.28 -23.80 28.67
N SER A 11 -28.97 -24.93 28.56
CA SER A 11 -30.42 -24.97 28.53
C SER A 11 -30.94 -25.67 29.76
N GLY A 12 -31.80 -25.02 30.49
CA GLY A 12 -32.46 -25.59 31.67
C GLY A 12 -33.45 -24.60 32.30
N ASN A 13 -34.41 -25.10 33.05
CA ASN A 13 -35.37 -24.26 33.77
C ASN A 13 -34.71 -23.65 35.03
N LEU A 14 -34.04 -22.53 34.84
CA LEU A 14 -33.27 -21.81 35.89
C LEU A 14 -34.10 -21.15 36.99
N LEU A 15 -35.43 -21.21 36.91
CA LEU A 15 -36.29 -20.39 37.76
C LEU A 15 -37.21 -21.15 38.74
N THR A 16 -37.15 -22.47 38.84
CA THR A 16 -38.16 -23.19 39.62
C THR A 16 -37.66 -24.17 40.69
N LYS A 17 -36.38 -24.41 40.86
CA LYS A 17 -35.87 -25.21 42.00
C LYS A 17 -34.41 -24.83 42.33
N GLN A 18 -34.16 -24.64 43.62
CA GLN A 18 -32.84 -24.61 44.19
C GLN A 18 -32.27 -26.04 44.11
N GLY A 19 -31.39 -26.26 43.15
CA GLY A 19 -30.69 -27.53 42.96
C GLY A 19 -29.27 -27.24 42.48
N ASP A 20 -28.32 -28.05 42.93
CA ASP A 20 -26.96 -27.97 42.48
C ASP A 20 -26.91 -28.24 40.97
N ILE A 21 -26.42 -27.31 40.21
CA ILE A 21 -26.16 -27.50 38.79
C ILE A 21 -24.80 -28.16 38.68
N THR A 22 -24.77 -29.45 38.41
CA THR A 22 -23.54 -30.13 38.02
C THR A 22 -23.36 -29.94 36.52
N VAL A 23 -22.40 -29.13 36.15
CA VAL A 23 -21.97 -29.03 34.74
C VAL A 23 -20.94 -30.09 34.51
N GLU A 24 -21.36 -31.22 33.93
CA GLU A 24 -20.43 -32.20 33.39
C GLU A 24 -19.92 -31.67 32.08
N ILE A 25 -18.67 -31.21 32.05
CA ILE A 25 -17.96 -30.86 30.81
C ILE A 25 -17.35 -32.18 30.34
N ASP A 26 -17.90 -32.76 29.24
CA ASP A 26 -17.27 -33.87 28.57
C ASP A 26 -15.81 -33.48 28.26
N PRO A 27 -14.81 -34.20 28.85
CA PRO A 27 -13.40 -33.89 28.55
C PRO A 27 -13.03 -34.14 27.09
N ASN A 28 -13.89 -34.82 26.32
CA ASN A 28 -13.77 -35.00 24.88
C ASN A 28 -14.56 -34.00 24.08
N PHE A 29 -15.03 -32.91 24.72
CA PHE A 29 -15.77 -31.88 24.05
C PHE A 29 -14.95 -31.33 22.87
N TYR A 30 -15.20 -31.89 21.72
CA TYR A 30 -14.70 -31.51 20.41
C TYR A 30 -13.33 -30.78 20.46
N LYS A 31 -12.26 -31.52 20.70
CA LYS A 31 -11.08 -31.28 19.92
C LYS A 31 -11.51 -31.67 18.49
N PRO A 32 -11.57 -30.77 17.51
CA PRO A 32 -11.58 -31.24 16.14
C PRO A 32 -10.42 -32.22 16.07
N ASP A 33 -10.63 -33.38 15.45
CA ASP A 33 -9.57 -34.37 15.25
C ASP A 33 -8.46 -33.66 14.47
N ILE A 34 -7.48 -33.11 15.21
CA ILE A 34 -6.35 -32.40 14.62
C ILE A 34 -5.35 -33.48 14.25
N THR A 35 -5.15 -33.67 12.97
CA THR A 35 -4.09 -34.51 12.46
C THR A 35 -2.76 -33.81 12.55
N VAL A 36 -1.87 -34.25 13.41
CA VAL A 36 -0.50 -33.78 13.47
C VAL A 36 0.33 -34.54 12.45
N VAL A 37 1.02 -33.84 11.56
CA VAL A 37 1.78 -34.44 10.45
C VAL A 37 3.26 -34.11 10.54
N THR A 38 4.09 -35.05 10.15
CA THR A 38 5.56 -34.99 10.16
C THR A 38 6.16 -35.30 8.79
N THR A 39 5.42 -35.94 7.90
CA THR A 39 5.91 -36.38 6.59
C THR A 39 5.01 -35.94 5.45
N ALA A 40 5.54 -36.00 4.23
CA ALA A 40 4.79 -35.69 3.02
C ALA A 40 3.60 -36.63 2.82
N GLU A 41 3.79 -37.94 3.08
CA GLU A 41 2.71 -38.94 2.95
C GLU A 41 1.56 -38.66 3.90
N GLU A 42 1.87 -38.33 5.15
CA GLU A 42 0.85 -37.95 6.15
C GLU A 42 0.11 -36.69 5.73
N LEU A 43 0.85 -35.70 5.19
CA LEU A 43 0.27 -34.43 4.73
C LEU A 43 -0.64 -34.65 3.52
N HIS A 44 -0.22 -35.42 2.52
CA HIS A 44 -1.08 -35.78 1.39
C HIS A 44 -2.34 -36.58 1.82
N ALA A 45 -2.18 -37.52 2.74
CA ALA A 45 -3.31 -38.27 3.27
C ALA A 45 -4.30 -37.36 4.03
N ALA A 46 -3.81 -36.43 4.82
CA ALA A 46 -4.63 -35.46 5.55
C ALA A 46 -5.40 -34.56 4.59
N PHE A 47 -4.75 -34.06 3.52
CA PHE A 47 -5.42 -33.24 2.50
C PHE A 47 -6.50 -34.03 1.74
N ALA A 48 -6.25 -35.27 1.39
CA ALA A 48 -7.24 -36.13 0.73
C ALA A 48 -8.46 -36.41 1.62
N ASN A 49 -8.25 -36.57 2.93
CA ASN A 49 -9.32 -36.85 3.89
C ASN A 49 -10.11 -35.56 4.26
N GLY A 50 -9.48 -34.41 4.28
CA GLY A 50 -10.02 -33.17 4.83
C GLY A 50 -9.90 -33.12 6.35
N GLY A 51 -10.30 -32.00 6.94
CA GLY A 51 -10.24 -31.72 8.38
C GLY A 51 -9.13 -30.78 8.79
N SER A 52 -8.76 -30.81 10.09
CA SER A 52 -7.74 -29.92 10.64
C SER A 52 -6.38 -30.61 10.68
N VAL A 53 -5.37 -29.93 10.16
CA VAL A 53 -3.98 -30.40 10.02
C VAL A 53 -3.05 -29.44 10.72
N THR A 54 -2.08 -29.95 11.48
CA THR A 54 -1.01 -29.14 12.08
C THR A 54 0.34 -29.76 11.73
N LEU A 55 1.25 -28.94 11.19
CA LEU A 55 2.63 -29.37 10.95
C LEU A 55 3.41 -29.41 12.27
N SER A 56 4.22 -30.45 12.45
CA SER A 56 5.19 -30.52 13.54
C SER A 56 6.63 -30.51 13.05
N GLU A 57 6.84 -30.75 11.75
CA GLU A 57 8.15 -30.69 11.08
C GLU A 57 8.01 -29.97 9.74
N ASP A 58 9.14 -29.50 9.19
CA ASP A 58 9.20 -29.01 7.82
C ASP A 58 8.95 -30.17 6.83
N VAL A 59 8.14 -29.91 5.81
CA VAL A 59 7.72 -30.96 4.86
C VAL A 59 8.10 -30.55 3.44
N THR A 60 8.82 -31.42 2.74
CA THR A 60 9.07 -31.32 1.31
C THR A 60 8.14 -32.26 0.57
N VAL A 61 7.33 -31.74 -0.37
CA VAL A 61 6.43 -32.51 -1.21
C VAL A 61 6.92 -32.53 -2.66
N GLU A 62 6.67 -33.66 -3.34
CA GLU A 62 7.03 -33.86 -4.76
C GLU A 62 5.77 -33.90 -5.65
N ALA A 63 4.63 -33.51 -5.12
CA ALA A 63 3.38 -33.33 -5.82
C ALA A 63 2.52 -32.27 -5.12
N PRO A 64 1.58 -31.63 -5.83
CA PRO A 64 0.64 -30.69 -5.24
C PRO A 64 -0.18 -31.31 -4.10
N LEU A 65 -0.39 -30.53 -3.04
CA LEU A 65 -1.35 -30.85 -1.98
C LEU A 65 -2.75 -30.48 -2.47
N VAL A 66 -3.55 -31.48 -2.80
CA VAL A 66 -4.85 -31.31 -3.45
C VAL A 66 -5.97 -31.34 -2.42
N VAL A 67 -6.79 -30.28 -2.41
CA VAL A 67 -8.08 -30.28 -1.70
C VAL A 67 -9.17 -30.68 -2.67
N GLU A 68 -9.68 -31.90 -2.51
CA GLU A 68 -10.68 -32.51 -3.39
C GLU A 68 -12.07 -31.87 -3.21
N THR A 69 -12.87 -31.91 -4.26
CA THR A 69 -14.24 -31.41 -4.29
C THR A 69 -15.05 -31.84 -3.06
N GLY A 70 -15.73 -30.92 -2.43
CA GLY A 70 -16.55 -31.12 -1.23
C GLY A 70 -15.75 -31.30 0.06
N LYS A 71 -14.42 -31.20 0.02
CA LYS A 71 -13.58 -31.26 1.20
C LYS A 71 -13.28 -29.86 1.75
N THR A 72 -13.09 -29.81 3.06
CA THR A 72 -12.53 -28.65 3.75
C THR A 72 -11.26 -29.08 4.47
N VAL A 73 -10.17 -28.37 4.21
CA VAL A 73 -8.90 -28.52 4.93
C VAL A 73 -8.61 -27.21 5.67
N GLU A 74 -8.27 -27.33 6.94
CA GLU A 74 -7.70 -26.27 7.74
C GLU A 74 -6.27 -26.66 8.10
N ILE A 75 -5.26 -25.94 7.58
CA ILE A 75 -3.86 -26.20 7.89
C ILE A 75 -3.29 -25.12 8.79
N ASP A 76 -2.66 -25.56 9.88
CA ASP A 76 -1.83 -24.73 10.75
C ASP A 76 -0.35 -25.05 10.47
N LEU A 77 0.35 -24.07 9.91
CA LEU A 77 1.77 -24.21 9.58
C LEU A 77 2.65 -24.35 10.85
N ASN A 78 2.20 -23.79 11.97
CA ASN A 78 2.88 -23.91 13.28
C ASN A 78 4.39 -23.61 13.24
N GLY A 79 4.80 -22.63 12.44
CA GLY A 79 6.19 -22.22 12.25
C GLY A 79 7.00 -23.16 11.35
N LYS A 80 6.37 -24.08 10.63
CA LYS A 80 7.02 -25.07 9.77
C LYS A 80 6.84 -24.74 8.29
N ASP A 81 7.80 -25.17 7.50
CA ASP A 81 7.84 -24.93 6.06
C ASP A 81 7.18 -26.04 5.24
N ILE A 82 6.51 -25.67 4.17
CA ILE A 82 6.10 -26.57 3.09
C ILE A 82 6.85 -26.14 1.83
N ILE A 83 7.62 -27.07 1.29
CA ILE A 83 8.40 -26.86 0.07
C ILE A 83 7.93 -27.84 -0.99
N ASN A 84 7.42 -27.36 -2.11
CA ASN A 84 7.10 -28.19 -3.25
C ASN A 84 8.25 -28.15 -4.27
N THR A 85 8.86 -29.30 -4.49
CA THR A 85 9.96 -29.50 -5.45
C THR A 85 9.52 -30.30 -6.67
N THR A 86 8.22 -30.39 -6.95
CA THR A 86 7.67 -31.12 -8.09
C THR A 86 8.33 -30.69 -9.38
N SER A 87 8.78 -31.67 -10.16
CA SER A 87 9.25 -31.50 -11.53
C SER A 87 8.45 -32.43 -12.42
N LEU A 88 7.66 -31.89 -13.34
CA LEU A 88 6.88 -32.67 -14.29
C LEU A 88 7.59 -32.74 -15.63
N PRO A 89 7.58 -33.89 -16.33
CA PRO A 89 8.13 -33.96 -17.68
C PRO A 89 7.26 -33.20 -18.68
N ASP A 90 7.85 -32.69 -19.73
CA ASP A 90 7.21 -31.91 -20.81
C ASP A 90 6.02 -32.62 -21.47
N THR A 91 5.96 -33.95 -21.33
CA THR A 91 4.86 -34.79 -21.83
C THR A 91 3.68 -34.92 -20.89
N ASP A 92 3.79 -34.43 -19.63
CA ASP A 92 2.68 -34.42 -18.70
C ASP A 92 1.68 -33.32 -19.06
N PRO A 93 0.38 -33.61 -19.22
CA PRO A 93 -0.63 -32.59 -19.49
C PRO A 93 -0.77 -31.53 -18.38
N ARG A 94 -0.19 -31.80 -17.19
CA ARG A 94 -0.07 -30.83 -16.09
C ARG A 94 1.29 -30.14 -16.09
N TYR A 95 2.04 -30.29 -17.16
CA TYR A 95 3.36 -29.70 -17.33
C TYR A 95 3.36 -28.25 -16.85
N GLY A 96 4.28 -27.96 -15.95
CA GLY A 96 4.38 -26.67 -15.34
C GLY A 96 3.46 -26.39 -14.16
N ASN A 97 2.55 -27.26 -13.79
CA ASN A 97 1.76 -27.09 -12.58
C ASN A 97 2.49 -27.63 -11.36
N THR A 98 3.38 -26.82 -10.78
CA THR A 98 4.12 -27.13 -9.55
C THR A 98 3.56 -26.37 -8.37
N THR A 99 2.24 -26.22 -8.30
CA THR A 99 1.59 -25.52 -7.20
C THR A 99 1.77 -26.27 -5.87
N VAL A 100 1.91 -25.52 -4.78
CA VAL A 100 1.94 -26.14 -3.44
C VAL A 100 0.54 -26.62 -3.07
N PHE A 101 -0.45 -25.74 -3.18
CA PHE A 101 -1.85 -26.05 -2.89
C PHE A 101 -2.71 -25.96 -4.15
N GLU A 102 -3.34 -27.04 -4.52
CA GLU A 102 -4.37 -27.11 -5.55
C GLU A 102 -5.74 -27.25 -4.91
N VAL A 103 -6.66 -26.31 -5.14
CA VAL A 103 -7.99 -26.30 -4.53
C VAL A 103 -9.05 -26.40 -5.62
N LYS A 104 -9.74 -27.53 -5.66
CA LYS A 104 -10.75 -27.85 -6.66
C LYS A 104 -12.11 -27.21 -6.37
N GLY A 105 -12.93 -27.07 -7.39
CA GLY A 105 -14.29 -26.56 -7.24
C GLY A 105 -15.09 -27.25 -6.14
N GLY A 106 -15.83 -26.48 -5.34
CA GLY A 106 -16.58 -26.95 -4.18
C GLY A 106 -15.72 -27.28 -2.94
N ALA A 107 -14.40 -27.10 -3.01
CA ALA A 107 -13.48 -27.30 -1.89
C ALA A 107 -13.21 -26.01 -1.13
N THR A 108 -12.76 -26.13 0.12
CA THR A 108 -12.33 -25.01 0.95
C THR A 108 -10.96 -25.30 1.59
N LEU A 109 -10.03 -24.36 1.46
CA LEU A 109 -8.73 -24.38 2.13
C LEU A 109 -8.61 -23.17 3.06
N ASN A 110 -8.29 -23.41 4.33
CA ASN A 110 -7.96 -22.39 5.31
C ASN A 110 -6.50 -22.56 5.73
N ILE A 111 -5.68 -21.52 5.58
CA ILE A 111 -4.25 -21.54 5.90
C ILE A 111 -4.00 -20.57 7.05
N LYS A 112 -3.35 -21.02 8.12
CA LYS A 112 -3.00 -20.21 9.28
C LYS A 112 -1.62 -20.59 9.85
N GLY A 113 -1.17 -19.80 10.81
CA GLY A 113 0.14 -19.97 11.45
C GLY A 113 1.28 -19.32 10.65
N ASP A 114 2.44 -19.27 11.27
CA ASP A 114 3.69 -18.83 10.64
C ASP A 114 4.39 -20.04 9.99
N GLY A 115 5.17 -19.81 8.96
CA GLY A 115 5.89 -20.82 8.20
C GLY A 115 5.99 -20.43 6.73
N ASN A 116 6.91 -21.01 5.99
CA ASN A 116 7.09 -20.67 4.59
C ASN A 116 6.35 -21.68 3.69
N ILE A 117 5.73 -21.17 2.64
CA ILE A 117 5.09 -21.94 1.58
C ILE A 117 5.83 -21.60 0.30
N LYS A 118 6.63 -22.56 -0.19
CA LYS A 118 7.54 -22.32 -1.31
C LYS A 118 7.26 -23.29 -2.45
N ALA A 119 7.00 -22.75 -3.64
CA ALA A 119 7.03 -23.48 -4.89
C ALA A 119 8.40 -23.32 -5.54
N ILE A 120 9.24 -24.35 -5.43
CA ILE A 120 10.60 -24.38 -5.96
C ILE A 120 10.69 -25.42 -7.07
N GLY A 121 10.99 -25.02 -8.30
CA GLY A 121 11.31 -25.99 -9.32
C GLY A 121 12.76 -26.43 -9.26
N THR A 122 13.01 -27.66 -9.70
CA THR A 122 14.33 -28.28 -9.60
C THR A 122 15.19 -28.12 -10.85
N LYS A 123 14.59 -27.64 -11.97
CA LYS A 123 15.33 -27.50 -13.22
C LYS A 123 15.35 -26.07 -13.72
N PRO A 124 16.50 -25.51 -14.10
CA PRO A 124 16.58 -24.28 -14.86
C PRO A 124 15.96 -24.52 -16.26
N ASN A 125 15.22 -23.53 -16.77
CA ASN A 125 14.60 -23.49 -18.10
C ASN A 125 13.40 -24.43 -18.31
N GLU A 126 12.67 -24.84 -17.26
CA GLU A 126 11.37 -25.45 -17.43
C GLU A 126 10.28 -24.39 -17.51
N ASP A 127 9.56 -24.39 -18.63
CA ASP A 127 8.30 -23.68 -18.75
C ASP A 127 7.33 -24.24 -17.71
N GLY A 128 6.81 -23.40 -16.81
CA GLY A 128 5.85 -23.91 -15.84
C GLY A 128 5.32 -22.89 -14.85
N TYR A 129 4.12 -23.17 -14.38
CA TYR A 129 3.46 -22.38 -13.35
C TYR A 129 3.95 -22.84 -11.98
N ARG A 130 4.54 -21.92 -11.23
CA ARG A 130 5.04 -22.20 -9.89
C ARG A 130 4.26 -21.38 -8.87
N MET A 131 3.08 -21.87 -8.56
CA MET A 131 2.15 -21.20 -7.68
C MET A 131 2.26 -21.74 -6.25
N ALA A 132 2.14 -20.86 -5.27
CA ALA A 132 1.89 -21.32 -3.91
C ALA A 132 0.44 -21.78 -3.75
N VAL A 133 -0.51 -21.08 -4.40
CA VAL A 133 -1.93 -21.44 -4.37
C VAL A 133 -2.52 -21.34 -5.77
N TYR A 134 -3.16 -22.42 -6.20
CA TYR A 134 -4.04 -22.47 -7.37
C TYR A 134 -5.43 -22.91 -6.97
N ALA A 135 -6.42 -22.03 -7.19
CA ALA A 135 -7.82 -22.31 -6.92
C ALA A 135 -8.67 -22.16 -8.17
N TYR A 136 -9.55 -23.11 -8.44
CA TYR A 136 -10.41 -23.10 -9.61
C TYR A 136 -11.81 -23.67 -9.33
N GLY A 137 -12.71 -23.56 -10.31
CA GLY A 137 -14.13 -23.85 -10.10
C GLY A 137 -14.76 -22.82 -9.18
N ASP A 138 -15.54 -23.27 -8.21
CA ASP A 138 -16.10 -22.45 -7.13
C ASP A 138 -15.36 -22.69 -5.80
N ALA A 139 -14.06 -22.96 -5.88
CA ALA A 139 -13.19 -23.16 -4.73
C ALA A 139 -13.13 -21.91 -3.82
N LYS A 140 -12.91 -22.16 -2.53
CA LYS A 140 -12.68 -21.09 -1.55
C LYS A 140 -11.35 -21.29 -0.86
N VAL A 141 -10.55 -20.21 -0.78
CA VAL A 141 -9.30 -20.18 -0.03
C VAL A 141 -9.33 -19.01 0.94
N ASN A 142 -9.01 -19.24 2.20
CA ASN A 142 -8.86 -18.22 3.21
C ASN A 142 -7.45 -18.30 3.80
N ILE A 143 -6.69 -17.22 3.68
CA ILE A 143 -5.31 -17.12 4.13
C ILE A 143 -5.26 -16.17 5.33
N TYR A 144 -4.93 -16.70 6.49
CA TYR A 144 -4.81 -15.96 7.75
C TYR A 144 -3.36 -15.73 8.17
N GLY A 145 -2.40 -16.47 7.58
CA GLY A 145 -0.98 -16.38 7.89
C GLY A 145 -0.13 -17.16 6.88
N GLY A 146 1.16 -17.28 7.16
CA GLY A 146 2.15 -17.91 6.30
C GLY A 146 2.94 -16.94 5.45
N ASN A 147 4.14 -17.36 5.05
CA ASN A 147 5.03 -16.63 4.15
C ASN A 147 5.02 -17.33 2.78
N PHE A 148 4.37 -16.75 1.81
CA PHE A 148 4.26 -17.28 0.46
C PHE A 148 5.38 -16.73 -0.38
N VAL A 149 6.24 -17.61 -0.88
CA VAL A 149 7.42 -17.22 -1.64
C VAL A 149 7.51 -18.03 -2.92
N ASN A 150 7.67 -17.34 -4.02
CA ASN A 150 8.18 -17.90 -5.25
C ASN A 150 9.67 -17.58 -5.31
N ASP A 151 10.51 -18.60 -5.04
CA ASP A 151 11.95 -18.45 -4.85
C ASP A 151 12.73 -18.89 -6.09
N GLN A 152 12.33 -18.42 -7.27
CA GLN A 152 13.04 -18.80 -8.48
C GLN A 152 13.59 -17.61 -9.25
N ASP A 153 14.88 -17.66 -9.40
CA ASP A 153 15.67 -16.81 -10.26
C ASP A 153 15.67 -17.42 -11.68
N TYR A 154 14.54 -17.31 -12.38
CA TYR A 154 14.46 -17.74 -13.78
C TYR A 154 14.61 -16.57 -14.73
N ASN A 155 15.66 -16.61 -15.51
CA ASN A 155 15.86 -15.77 -16.70
C ASN A 155 15.02 -16.24 -17.90
N ASP A 156 14.12 -17.18 -17.77
CA ASP A 156 13.37 -17.70 -18.89
C ASP A 156 12.10 -16.91 -19.19
N HIS A 157 11.89 -16.64 -20.47
CA HIS A 157 10.89 -15.69 -20.98
C HIS A 157 9.46 -16.19 -20.93
N ASN A 158 9.24 -17.45 -20.59
CA ASN A 158 7.94 -18.13 -20.66
C ASN A 158 7.40 -18.62 -19.30
N ALA A 159 8.18 -18.54 -18.20
CA ALA A 159 7.69 -18.95 -16.90
C ALA A 159 6.68 -17.90 -16.36
N GLN A 160 5.42 -18.28 -16.26
CA GLN A 160 4.42 -17.50 -15.53
C GLN A 160 4.56 -17.84 -14.06
N LEU A 161 5.06 -16.90 -13.28
CA LEU A 161 5.41 -17.10 -11.87
C LEU A 161 4.32 -16.51 -10.95
N ASP A 162 3.09 -16.95 -11.16
CA ASP A 162 1.98 -16.58 -10.30
C ASP A 162 2.20 -17.14 -8.88
N LEU A 163 2.09 -16.33 -7.88
CA LEU A 163 2.19 -16.82 -6.50
C LEU A 163 0.84 -17.29 -6.00
N ILE A 164 -0.20 -16.49 -6.16
CA ILE A 164 -1.59 -16.78 -5.79
C ILE A 164 -2.45 -16.61 -7.03
N TYR A 165 -3.05 -17.69 -7.50
CA TYR A 165 -3.81 -17.71 -8.75
C TYR A 165 -5.21 -18.24 -8.57
N ALA A 166 -6.20 -17.53 -9.12
CA ALA A 166 -7.59 -17.93 -9.10
C ALA A 166 -8.18 -17.98 -10.51
N ASP A 167 -8.95 -19.04 -10.79
CA ASP A 167 -9.61 -19.29 -12.08
C ASP A 167 -11.10 -19.62 -11.90
N GLN A 168 -11.86 -19.48 -12.97
CA GLN A 168 -13.31 -19.76 -13.08
C GLN A 168 -14.14 -18.90 -12.10
N GLN A 169 -14.63 -19.45 -11.01
CA GLN A 169 -15.45 -18.78 -9.99
C GLN A 169 -14.79 -18.85 -8.59
N ALA A 170 -13.51 -19.20 -8.54
CA ALA A 170 -12.80 -19.34 -7.27
C ALA A 170 -12.70 -18.02 -6.52
N VAL A 171 -12.78 -18.09 -5.20
CA VAL A 171 -12.65 -16.91 -4.32
C VAL A 171 -11.51 -17.15 -3.34
N ILE A 172 -10.52 -16.25 -3.36
CA ILE A 172 -9.41 -16.26 -2.42
C ILE A 172 -9.52 -15.01 -1.53
N ASN A 173 -9.60 -15.21 -0.22
CA ASN A 173 -9.62 -14.15 0.77
C ASN A 173 -8.31 -14.15 1.57
N ILE A 174 -7.63 -13.01 1.62
CA ILE A 174 -6.35 -12.84 2.31
C ILE A 174 -6.56 -11.91 3.50
N TYR A 175 -6.43 -12.46 4.70
CA TYR A 175 -6.56 -11.75 5.97
C TYR A 175 -5.21 -11.46 6.63
N GLY A 176 -4.15 -12.15 6.21
CA GLY A 176 -2.80 -12.02 6.75
C GLY A 176 -1.78 -12.79 5.91
N GLY A 177 -0.55 -12.83 6.38
CA GLY A 177 0.56 -13.47 5.68
C GLY A 177 1.48 -12.49 4.96
N THR A 178 2.59 -13.01 4.45
CA THR A 178 3.57 -12.27 3.65
C THR A 178 3.67 -12.89 2.26
N PHE A 179 3.73 -12.08 1.23
CA PHE A 179 3.69 -12.50 -0.18
C PHE A 179 4.85 -11.88 -0.95
N GLU A 180 5.73 -12.70 -1.49
CA GLU A 180 6.88 -12.27 -2.26
C GLU A 180 7.11 -13.15 -3.49
N SER A 181 7.14 -12.55 -4.66
CA SER A 181 7.66 -13.21 -5.86
C SER A 181 9.07 -12.70 -6.12
N LYS A 182 10.07 -13.59 -6.02
CA LYS A 182 11.49 -13.26 -6.22
C LYS A 182 11.94 -13.42 -7.67
N SER A 183 11.00 -13.53 -8.61
CA SER A 183 11.32 -13.66 -10.02
C SER A 183 12.14 -12.45 -10.50
N ALA A 184 13.32 -12.68 -11.05
CA ALA A 184 14.18 -11.67 -11.63
C ALA A 184 13.62 -11.08 -12.94
N ASN A 185 12.60 -11.65 -13.51
CA ASN A 185 11.97 -11.15 -14.73
C ASN A 185 11.03 -10.00 -14.41
N ASN A 186 11.44 -8.78 -14.72
CA ASN A 186 10.68 -7.52 -14.71
C ASN A 186 9.39 -7.51 -15.54
N ARG A 187 8.75 -8.65 -15.78
CA ARG A 187 7.54 -8.77 -16.59
C ARG A 187 6.25 -8.74 -15.78
N GLY A 188 6.23 -8.03 -14.70
CA GLY A 188 5.09 -7.97 -13.80
C GLY A 188 5.24 -9.02 -12.69
N TYR A 189 5.20 -8.54 -11.49
CA TYR A 189 5.26 -9.37 -10.30
C TYR A 189 3.89 -10.05 -10.13
N TRP A 190 3.77 -11.28 -10.58
CA TRP A 190 2.54 -12.08 -10.53
C TRP A 190 2.28 -12.59 -9.11
N VAL A 191 2.24 -11.70 -8.13
CA VAL A 191 1.95 -12.06 -6.74
C VAL A 191 0.49 -12.47 -6.59
N LEU A 192 -0.44 -11.66 -7.10
CA LEU A 192 -1.86 -11.98 -7.17
C LEU A 192 -2.30 -11.95 -8.63
N ASN A 193 -2.91 -13.02 -9.12
CA ASN A 193 -3.35 -13.11 -10.51
C ASN A 193 -4.71 -13.78 -10.64
N LEU A 194 -5.52 -13.27 -11.56
CA LEU A 194 -6.80 -13.83 -11.97
C LEU A 194 -6.70 -14.35 -13.40
N LYS A 195 -7.36 -15.46 -13.69
CA LYS A 195 -7.51 -15.92 -15.06
C LYS A 195 -8.31 -14.89 -15.87
N ASP A 196 -7.74 -14.46 -16.99
CA ASP A 196 -8.41 -13.54 -17.90
C ASP A 196 -9.80 -14.05 -18.31
N GLY A 197 -10.81 -13.16 -18.21
CA GLY A 197 -12.19 -13.47 -18.55
C GLY A 197 -12.91 -14.42 -17.59
N SER A 198 -12.28 -14.82 -16.48
CA SER A 198 -12.93 -15.62 -15.45
C SER A 198 -13.82 -14.77 -14.53
N GLY A 199 -14.68 -15.44 -13.75
CA GLY A 199 -15.44 -14.82 -12.66
C GLY A 199 -14.77 -14.94 -11.29
N ALA A 200 -13.49 -15.32 -11.25
CA ALA A 200 -12.74 -15.48 -10.01
C ALA A 200 -12.52 -14.14 -9.29
N ALA A 201 -12.33 -14.20 -7.98
CA ALA A 201 -12.08 -13.05 -7.14
C ALA A 201 -10.94 -13.29 -6.14
N ILE A 202 -10.12 -12.28 -5.93
CA ILE A 202 -9.16 -12.20 -4.82
C ILE A 202 -9.53 -10.96 -4.01
N ASN A 203 -9.71 -11.13 -2.69
CA ASN A 203 -10.07 -10.06 -1.77
C ASN A 203 -9.00 -9.95 -0.67
N VAL A 204 -8.38 -8.79 -0.54
CA VAL A 204 -7.31 -8.56 0.42
C VAL A 204 -7.81 -7.71 1.58
N TYR A 205 -7.88 -8.31 2.75
CA TYR A 205 -8.27 -7.68 4.03
C TYR A 205 -7.07 -7.46 4.95
N GLY A 206 -5.87 -7.97 4.57
CA GLY A 206 -4.66 -7.87 5.37
C GLY A 206 -3.47 -8.47 4.66
N GLY A 207 -2.33 -8.53 5.35
CA GLY A 207 -1.10 -9.11 4.81
C GLY A 207 -0.10 -8.08 4.33
N THR A 208 1.10 -8.56 4.08
CA THR A 208 2.26 -7.79 3.62
C THR A 208 2.71 -8.28 2.25
N PHE A 209 2.86 -7.38 1.31
CA PHE A 209 3.22 -7.65 -0.08
C PHE A 209 4.56 -7.00 -0.39
N ILE A 210 5.55 -7.79 -0.80
CA ILE A 210 6.90 -7.33 -1.10
C ILE A 210 7.04 -7.13 -2.60
N ASN A 211 7.47 -5.94 -3.01
CA ASN A 211 7.58 -5.49 -4.41
C ASN A 211 6.28 -5.62 -5.21
N TYR A 212 5.14 -5.48 -4.53
CA TYR A 212 3.84 -5.58 -5.14
C TYR A 212 2.81 -4.70 -4.42
N ASP A 213 2.09 -3.88 -5.17
CA ASP A 213 0.99 -3.06 -4.66
C ASP A 213 -0.36 -3.74 -4.95
N PRO A 214 -1.02 -4.36 -3.95
CA PRO A 214 -2.28 -5.06 -4.16
C PRO A 214 -3.45 -4.12 -4.49
N SER A 215 -3.29 -2.81 -4.32
CA SER A 215 -4.30 -1.81 -4.72
C SER A 215 -4.22 -1.43 -6.20
N SER A 216 -3.17 -1.87 -6.91
CA SER A 216 -2.94 -1.56 -8.33
C SER A 216 -2.17 -2.68 -9.01
N SER A 217 -2.81 -3.83 -9.14
CA SER A 217 -2.19 -4.96 -9.81
C SER A 217 -1.99 -4.67 -11.31
N MET A 218 -0.76 -4.57 -11.72
CA MET A 218 -0.38 -4.37 -13.12
C MET A 218 -0.42 -5.67 -13.93
N THR A 219 -0.62 -6.81 -13.29
CA THR A 219 -0.73 -8.11 -13.97
C THR A 219 -2.11 -8.35 -14.57
N GLU A 220 -3.07 -7.52 -14.23
CA GLU A 220 -4.43 -7.62 -14.71
C GLU A 220 -4.73 -6.62 -15.83
N ASN A 221 -5.52 -7.04 -16.80
CA ASN A 221 -6.04 -6.17 -17.85
C ASN A 221 -7.58 -6.17 -17.82
N PRO A 222 -8.23 -5.10 -17.37
CA PRO A 222 -7.63 -3.86 -16.83
C PRO A 222 -6.99 -4.06 -15.45
N VAL A 223 -6.08 -3.14 -15.10
CA VAL A 223 -5.46 -3.07 -13.76
C VAL A 223 -6.52 -3.15 -12.68
N LYS A 224 -6.32 -4.02 -11.69
CA LYS A 224 -7.31 -4.25 -10.62
C LYS A 224 -6.79 -3.83 -9.25
N ASN A 225 -7.72 -3.37 -8.42
CA ASN A 225 -7.53 -3.20 -6.99
C ASN A 225 -8.10 -4.43 -6.27
N PHE A 226 -7.25 -5.22 -5.62
CA PHE A 226 -7.64 -6.39 -4.83
C PHE A 226 -7.97 -6.06 -3.37
N VAL A 227 -7.66 -4.84 -2.91
CA VAL A 227 -7.89 -4.42 -1.52
C VAL A 227 -9.40 -4.26 -1.27
N ALA A 228 -9.90 -4.95 -0.27
CA ALA A 228 -11.31 -4.96 0.09
C ALA A 228 -11.82 -3.58 0.57
N GLU A 229 -13.11 -3.37 0.47
CA GLU A 229 -13.78 -2.17 1.03
C GLU A 229 -13.49 -2.03 2.54
N GLY A 230 -13.26 -0.79 2.99
CA GLY A 230 -12.86 -0.51 4.37
C GLY A 230 -11.38 -0.84 4.70
N TYR A 231 -10.59 -1.19 3.68
CA TYR A 231 -9.16 -1.45 3.81
C TYR A 231 -8.33 -0.62 2.84
N THR A 232 -7.07 -0.43 3.16
CA THR A 232 -6.11 0.30 2.31
C THR A 232 -4.73 -0.33 2.35
N ALA A 233 -4.02 -0.28 1.21
CA ALA A 233 -2.61 -0.63 1.15
C ALA A 233 -1.76 0.58 1.51
N ILE A 234 -0.89 0.44 2.48
CA ILE A 234 0.07 1.47 2.90
C ILE A 234 1.47 0.96 2.58
N LYS A 235 2.24 1.77 1.87
CA LYS A 235 3.64 1.48 1.60
C LYS A 235 4.47 1.73 2.85
N THR A 236 5.22 0.72 3.28
CA THR A 236 5.97 0.75 4.54
C THR A 236 7.49 0.82 4.33
N SER A 237 7.96 0.74 3.09
CA SER A 237 9.38 0.82 2.74
C SER A 237 9.73 2.12 2.00
N ALA A 238 11.03 2.38 1.83
CA ALA A 238 11.53 3.61 1.22
C ALA A 238 11.69 3.53 -0.30
N GLU A 239 11.69 2.32 -0.89
CA GLU A 239 11.91 2.11 -2.32
C GLU A 239 10.82 2.80 -3.16
N PRO A 240 11.15 3.30 -4.38
CA PRO A 240 10.17 3.90 -5.28
C PRO A 240 9.08 2.91 -5.71
N ALA A 241 7.85 3.39 -5.91
CA ALA A 241 6.78 2.57 -6.49
C ALA A 241 7.13 2.12 -7.94
N PRO A 242 6.69 0.93 -8.40
CA PRO A 242 5.83 -0.04 -7.71
C PRO A 242 6.55 -0.95 -6.72
N ASN A 243 7.88 -0.84 -6.62
CA ASN A 243 8.69 -1.62 -5.70
C ASN A 243 8.44 -1.19 -4.24
N GLY A 244 8.90 -2.01 -3.33
CA GLY A 244 8.76 -1.76 -1.91
C GLY A 244 7.70 -2.63 -1.24
N THR A 245 7.58 -2.48 0.06
CA THR A 245 6.69 -3.29 0.88
C THR A 245 5.38 -2.55 1.14
N TYR A 246 4.27 -3.23 0.87
CA TYR A 246 2.92 -2.73 1.12
C TYR A 246 2.23 -3.60 2.17
N THR A 247 1.59 -2.96 3.14
CA THR A 247 0.79 -3.65 4.16
C THR A 247 -0.66 -3.21 4.03
N VAL A 248 -1.57 -4.18 3.94
CA VAL A 248 -3.00 -3.91 3.89
C VAL A 248 -3.55 -3.86 5.30
N VAL A 249 -4.26 -2.78 5.63
CA VAL A 249 -4.79 -2.51 6.96
C VAL A 249 -6.23 -2.01 6.89
N LYS A 250 -6.98 -2.27 7.95
CA LYS A 250 -8.32 -1.72 8.09
C LYS A 250 -8.27 -0.23 8.41
N GLY A 251 -9.18 0.54 7.84
CA GLY A 251 -9.35 1.96 8.13
C GLY A 251 -10.83 2.33 8.32
N THR A 252 -11.07 3.62 8.51
CA THR A 252 -12.41 4.21 8.61
C THR A 252 -12.74 4.89 7.29
N GLU A 253 -13.78 4.41 6.60
CA GLU A 253 -14.29 5.06 5.39
C GLU A 253 -14.90 6.42 5.75
N VAL A 254 -14.44 7.46 5.07
CA VAL A 254 -14.92 8.82 5.23
C VAL A 254 -16.00 9.09 4.19
N ALA A 255 -17.23 9.30 4.66
CA ALA A 255 -18.38 9.53 3.79
C ALA A 255 -18.66 11.01 3.49
N ALA A 256 -18.26 11.91 4.39
CA ALA A 256 -18.47 13.35 4.27
C ALA A 256 -17.25 14.13 4.79
N PRO A 257 -17.04 15.39 4.36
CA PRO A 257 -15.93 16.23 4.81
C PRO A 257 -15.84 16.39 6.34
N ALA A 258 -16.96 16.49 7.02
CA ALA A 258 -17.03 16.60 8.49
C ALA A 258 -16.48 15.36 9.21
N ASP A 259 -16.55 14.17 8.58
CA ASP A 259 -16.04 12.93 9.16
C ASP A 259 -14.52 12.83 9.03
N LEU A 260 -13.92 13.52 8.04
CA LEU A 260 -12.49 13.45 7.74
C LEU A 260 -11.64 13.94 8.92
N GLU A 261 -11.95 15.10 9.46
CA GLU A 261 -11.24 15.65 10.60
C GLU A 261 -11.37 14.76 11.84
N SER A 262 -12.58 14.24 12.08
CA SER A 262 -12.85 13.33 13.20
C SER A 262 -12.06 12.03 13.09
N ALA A 263 -12.07 11.39 11.93
CA ALA A 263 -11.30 10.16 11.68
C ALA A 263 -9.80 10.38 11.85
N LEU A 264 -9.25 11.47 11.34
CA LEU A 264 -7.83 11.79 11.48
C LEU A 264 -7.42 12.16 12.90
N LYS A 265 -8.28 12.83 13.66
CA LYS A 265 -8.02 13.18 15.08
C LYS A 265 -8.13 11.99 16.04
N SER A 266 -8.88 10.95 15.69
CA SER A 266 -8.90 9.71 16.47
C SER A 266 -7.59 8.92 16.38
N GLY A 267 -6.75 9.24 15.41
CA GLY A 267 -5.52 8.50 15.11
C GLY A 267 -5.75 7.30 14.20
N ASP A 268 -6.96 7.21 13.63
CA ASP A 268 -7.32 6.16 12.69
C ASP A 268 -6.73 6.41 11.29
N ILE A 269 -6.86 5.40 10.44
CA ILE A 269 -6.60 5.53 9.03
C ILE A 269 -7.90 5.97 8.36
N ALA A 270 -7.95 7.23 7.95
CA ALA A 270 -9.08 7.78 7.21
C ALA A 270 -8.96 7.38 5.73
N ILE A 271 -9.93 6.63 5.22
CA ILE A 271 -10.00 6.18 3.83
C ILE A 271 -11.00 7.05 3.09
N VAL A 272 -10.55 7.75 2.06
CA VAL A 272 -11.38 8.53 1.15
C VAL A 272 -11.52 7.76 -0.15
N SER A 273 -12.69 7.20 -0.38
CA SER A 273 -13.00 6.36 -1.56
C SER A 273 -13.82 7.10 -2.63
N ARG A 274 -14.31 8.30 -2.32
CA ARG A 274 -15.10 9.13 -3.22
C ARG A 274 -14.66 10.59 -3.18
N SER A 275 -14.99 11.35 -4.23
CA SER A 275 -14.69 12.78 -4.28
C SER A 275 -15.55 13.57 -3.30
N MET A 276 -14.94 14.59 -2.67
CA MET A 276 -15.60 15.48 -1.72
C MET A 276 -15.12 16.92 -1.90
N THR A 277 -16.02 17.87 -1.69
CA THR A 277 -15.68 19.29 -1.61
C THR A 277 -15.50 19.68 -0.15
N ILE A 278 -14.36 20.24 0.18
CA ILE A 278 -13.98 20.72 1.52
C ILE A 278 -14.39 22.18 1.62
N ASP A 279 -15.37 22.48 2.42
CA ASP A 279 -15.89 23.82 2.72
C ASP A 279 -15.31 24.42 4.01
N ASP A 280 -14.75 23.59 4.87
CA ASP A 280 -13.94 23.95 6.03
C ASP A 280 -12.71 23.04 6.07
N SER A 281 -11.51 23.66 6.09
CA SER A 281 -10.26 22.90 6.03
C SER A 281 -10.09 22.04 7.29
N PRO A 282 -10.03 20.71 7.16
CA PRO A 282 -9.79 19.84 8.30
C PRO A 282 -8.46 20.20 8.98
N TYR A 283 -8.55 20.51 10.27
CA TYR A 283 -7.41 20.90 11.11
C TYR A 283 -6.95 19.72 11.96
N ILE A 284 -5.95 19.00 11.49
CA ILE A 284 -5.44 17.80 12.14
C ILE A 284 -4.49 18.20 13.27
N SER A 285 -4.92 17.98 14.51
CA SER A 285 -4.21 18.42 15.71
C SER A 285 -4.37 17.43 16.85
N SER A 286 -3.46 17.51 17.83
CA SER A 286 -3.55 16.78 19.10
C SER A 286 -3.65 15.27 18.97
N VAL A 287 -2.98 14.70 17.99
CA VAL A 287 -2.92 13.28 17.73
C VAL A 287 -1.47 12.80 17.60
N ALA A 288 -1.17 11.58 18.08
CA ALA A 288 0.17 11.02 17.99
C ALA A 288 0.53 10.61 16.57
N SER A 289 -0.43 10.04 15.84
CA SER A 289 -0.27 9.66 14.43
C SER A 289 -1.63 9.67 13.75
N ALA A 290 -1.67 10.09 12.50
CA ALA A 290 -2.84 10.01 11.64
C ALA A 290 -2.43 9.55 10.22
N THR A 291 -3.33 8.87 9.53
CA THR A 291 -3.10 8.48 8.13
C THR A 291 -4.31 8.83 7.30
N LEU A 292 -4.07 9.53 6.18
CA LEU A 292 -5.04 9.78 5.13
C LEU A 292 -4.70 8.90 3.93
N SER A 293 -5.61 8.03 3.54
CA SER A 293 -5.48 7.21 2.34
C SER A 293 -6.54 7.60 1.32
N LEU A 294 -6.09 8.03 0.15
CA LEU A 294 -6.96 8.41 -0.97
C LEU A 294 -7.02 7.26 -1.97
N LYS A 295 -8.20 6.68 -2.16
CA LYS A 295 -8.40 5.64 -3.18
C LYS A 295 -8.23 6.23 -4.58
N GLU A 296 -7.93 5.38 -5.54
CA GLU A 296 -7.82 5.78 -6.94
C GLU A 296 -9.07 6.51 -7.42
N GLY A 297 -8.87 7.68 -8.04
CA GLY A 297 -9.94 8.53 -8.53
C GLY A 297 -10.67 9.36 -7.48
N ALA A 298 -10.42 9.17 -6.18
CA ALA A 298 -10.98 10.03 -5.14
C ALA A 298 -10.32 11.42 -5.14
N VAL A 299 -11.12 12.47 -5.02
CA VAL A 299 -10.65 13.86 -5.05
C VAL A 299 -11.12 14.62 -3.81
N LEU A 300 -10.21 15.13 -3.03
CA LEU A 300 -10.49 16.16 -2.03
C LEU A 300 -10.26 17.52 -2.67
N THR A 301 -11.30 18.30 -2.86
CA THR A 301 -11.24 19.62 -3.49
C THR A 301 -11.66 20.68 -2.49
N ALA A 302 -10.82 21.67 -2.22
CA ALA A 302 -11.24 22.84 -1.46
C ALA A 302 -12.29 23.64 -2.26
N GLN A 303 -13.28 24.19 -1.56
CA GLN A 303 -14.38 24.93 -2.19
C GLN A 303 -13.86 26.11 -2.99
N GLU A 304 -14.27 26.19 -4.25
CA GLU A 304 -13.92 27.29 -5.16
C GLU A 304 -14.51 28.61 -4.71
N GLY A 305 -13.77 29.70 -4.90
CA GLY A 305 -14.19 31.06 -4.56
C GLY A 305 -14.34 31.33 -3.06
N SER A 306 -13.91 30.38 -2.23
CA SER A 306 -13.95 30.50 -0.77
C SER A 306 -12.82 31.35 -0.19
N GLU A 307 -12.86 31.59 1.12
CA GLU A 307 -11.76 32.19 1.88
C GLU A 307 -10.75 31.15 2.40
N LEU A 308 -10.87 29.90 1.99
CA LEU A 308 -9.98 28.82 2.41
C LEU A 308 -8.55 29.11 1.94
N GLN A 309 -7.60 28.87 2.81
CA GLN A 309 -6.17 28.97 2.49
C GLN A 309 -5.59 27.62 2.04
N GLN A 310 -6.17 26.51 2.46
CA GLN A 310 -5.71 25.16 2.11
C GLN A 310 -6.86 24.15 2.06
N CYS A 311 -6.63 23.03 1.35
CA CYS A 311 -7.54 21.89 1.40
C CYS A 311 -7.37 21.12 2.71
N ILE A 312 -6.12 20.91 3.17
CA ILE A 312 -5.80 20.19 4.40
C ILE A 312 -4.78 20.99 5.21
N GLN A 313 -5.00 21.08 6.53
CA GLN A 313 -4.08 21.71 7.47
C GLN A 313 -3.62 20.72 8.54
N VAL A 314 -2.30 20.48 8.62
CA VAL A 314 -1.69 19.62 9.64
C VAL A 314 -0.92 20.46 10.65
N SER A 315 -1.31 20.37 11.91
CA SER A 315 -0.74 21.14 13.01
C SER A 315 0.52 20.50 13.59
N LYS A 316 1.36 21.28 14.26
CA LYS A 316 2.51 20.82 15.05
C LYS A 316 2.17 19.88 16.20
N SER A 317 0.92 19.85 16.62
CA SER A 317 0.44 18.93 17.67
C SER A 317 0.00 17.57 17.11
N CYS A 318 -0.11 17.41 15.80
CA CYS A 318 -0.11 16.13 15.13
C CYS A 318 1.36 15.67 14.99
N LYS A 319 1.79 14.65 15.74
CA LYS A 319 3.23 14.32 15.79
C LYS A 319 3.72 13.64 14.54
N LYS A 320 2.85 12.83 13.89
CA LYS A 320 3.12 12.18 12.62
C LYS A 320 1.87 12.16 11.75
N MET A 321 2.02 12.48 10.49
CA MET A 321 0.97 12.37 9.48
C MET A 321 1.49 11.61 8.26
N VAL A 322 0.72 10.64 7.79
CA VAL A 322 0.98 9.95 6.52
C VAL A 322 -0.14 10.27 5.55
N ILE A 323 0.20 10.68 4.35
CA ILE A 323 -0.76 10.84 3.24
C ILE A 323 -0.34 9.87 2.14
N SER A 324 -1.25 8.99 1.74
CA SER A 324 -0.96 7.87 0.83
C SER A 324 -2.09 7.61 -0.16
N GLY A 325 -1.88 6.66 -1.05
CA GLY A 325 -2.87 6.22 -2.03
C GLY A 325 -2.65 6.81 -3.43
N LYS A 326 -3.74 6.94 -4.22
CA LYS A 326 -3.70 7.30 -5.65
C LYS A 326 -4.73 8.37 -6.04
N GLY A 327 -5.31 9.06 -5.08
CA GLY A 327 -6.29 10.11 -5.31
C GLY A 327 -5.65 11.49 -5.47
N PHE A 328 -6.49 12.51 -5.34
CA PHE A 328 -6.13 13.90 -5.59
C PHE A 328 -6.46 14.78 -4.38
N ILE A 329 -5.56 15.73 -4.09
CA ILE A 329 -5.80 16.85 -3.17
C ILE A 329 -5.69 18.13 -3.98
N VAL A 330 -6.78 18.89 -4.06
CA VAL A 330 -6.86 20.12 -4.85
C VAL A 330 -7.08 21.31 -3.91
N GLY A 331 -6.15 22.23 -3.93
CA GLY A 331 -6.23 23.47 -3.18
C GLY A 331 -7.32 24.42 -3.66
N PRO A 332 -7.58 25.51 -2.93
CA PRO A 332 -8.65 26.45 -3.27
C PRO A 332 -8.43 27.14 -4.62
N LYS A 333 -9.38 27.03 -5.54
CA LYS A 333 -9.41 27.77 -6.80
C LYS A 333 -10.13 29.11 -6.60
N ASN A 334 -9.64 30.16 -7.27
CA ASN A 334 -10.23 31.51 -7.19
C ASN A 334 -10.46 32.00 -5.75
N SER A 335 -9.65 31.52 -4.82
CA SER A 335 -9.75 31.93 -3.42
C SER A 335 -9.45 33.41 -3.25
N THR A 336 -10.21 34.07 -2.38
CA THR A 336 -9.90 35.46 -1.95
C THR A 336 -8.82 35.53 -0.89
N ALA A 337 -8.43 34.38 -0.32
CA ALA A 337 -7.35 34.30 0.66
C ALA A 337 -5.98 34.56 0.05
N THR A 338 -5.04 34.93 0.90
CA THR A 338 -3.64 35.14 0.53
C THR A 338 -2.85 33.87 0.87
N ASN A 339 -1.96 33.45 -0.05
CA ASN A 339 -1.08 32.26 0.13
C ASN A 339 -1.85 30.95 0.31
N VAL A 340 -2.48 30.50 -0.73
CA VAL A 340 -3.22 29.22 -0.73
C VAL A 340 -2.30 28.02 -0.97
N ALA A 341 -2.70 26.86 -0.46
CA ALA A 341 -2.00 25.61 -0.67
C ALA A 341 -2.99 24.41 -0.78
N GLY A 342 -2.55 23.34 -1.43
CA GLY A 342 -3.23 22.05 -1.31
C GLY A 342 -3.10 21.51 0.11
N ILE A 343 -1.87 21.47 0.62
CA ILE A 343 -1.54 21.02 1.98
C ILE A 343 -0.72 22.08 2.70
N TYR A 344 -1.14 22.46 3.91
CA TYR A 344 -0.34 23.24 4.85
C TYR A 344 0.20 22.33 5.95
N SER A 345 1.51 22.29 6.12
CA SER A 345 2.19 21.47 7.13
C SER A 345 2.92 22.30 8.19
N GLY A 346 2.49 22.13 9.43
CA GLY A 346 3.27 22.42 10.64
C GLY A 346 3.65 21.15 11.40
N CYS A 347 3.43 19.98 10.81
CA CYS A 347 3.64 18.68 11.43
C CYS A 347 5.12 18.38 11.65
N PRO A 348 5.54 17.89 12.84
CA PRO A 348 6.93 17.46 13.07
C PRO A 348 7.42 16.39 12.08
N ASP A 349 6.53 15.46 11.67
CA ASP A 349 6.84 14.38 10.72
C ASP A 349 5.65 14.17 9.76
N LEU A 350 5.66 14.84 8.61
CA LEU A 350 4.72 14.60 7.52
C LEU A 350 5.39 13.72 6.45
N VAL A 351 4.77 12.59 6.14
CA VAL A 351 5.21 11.68 5.06
C VAL A 351 4.15 11.64 3.98
N ILE A 352 4.53 11.91 2.74
CA ILE A 352 3.71 11.70 1.56
C ILE A 352 4.27 10.50 0.81
N ASP A 353 3.47 9.44 0.73
CA ASP A 353 3.89 8.14 0.20
C ASP A 353 2.76 7.52 -0.62
N GLY A 354 2.95 7.46 -1.90
CA GLY A 354 1.96 6.97 -2.87
C GLY A 354 1.94 7.84 -4.11
N THR A 355 1.22 7.41 -5.13
CA THR A 355 1.10 8.12 -6.40
C THR A 355 -0.02 9.17 -6.38
N ILE A 356 -0.21 9.83 -5.23
CA ILE A 356 -1.19 10.90 -5.09
C ILE A 356 -0.82 12.11 -5.94
N THR A 357 -1.83 12.85 -6.38
CA THR A 357 -1.64 14.16 -6.99
C THR A 357 -2.02 15.26 -6.02
N VAL A 358 -1.13 16.22 -5.82
CA VAL A 358 -1.41 17.44 -5.05
C VAL A 358 -1.34 18.64 -5.98
N ASP A 359 -2.49 19.27 -6.24
CA ASP A 359 -2.60 20.51 -7.00
C ASP A 359 -2.83 21.66 -6.03
N GLY A 360 -1.88 22.56 -5.93
CA GLY A 360 -1.99 23.77 -5.10
C GLY A 360 -3.01 24.77 -5.58
N SER A 361 -3.49 24.56 -6.82
CA SER A 361 -4.43 25.45 -7.49
C SER A 361 -3.96 26.90 -7.61
N SER A 362 -4.84 27.79 -7.95
CA SER A 362 -4.53 29.20 -8.21
C SER A 362 -5.37 30.09 -7.30
N GLY A 363 -4.74 30.64 -6.29
CA GLY A 363 -5.31 31.75 -5.53
C GLY A 363 -5.10 33.07 -6.25
N SER A 364 -5.84 34.09 -5.87
CA SER A 364 -5.76 35.43 -6.49
C SER A 364 -4.64 36.30 -5.93
N LYS A 365 -4.05 35.95 -4.80
CA LYS A 365 -3.06 36.79 -4.08
C LYS A 365 -2.00 35.96 -3.36
N GLY A 366 -0.80 36.50 -3.28
CA GLY A 366 0.32 35.92 -2.54
C GLY A 366 0.98 34.74 -3.25
N THR A 367 1.71 33.91 -2.52
CA THR A 367 2.39 32.73 -3.06
C THR A 367 1.50 31.48 -2.89
N ASN A 368 1.19 30.82 -3.99
CA ASN A 368 0.41 29.59 -3.98
C ASN A 368 1.32 28.39 -4.12
N ALA A 369 0.98 27.26 -3.47
CA ALA A 369 1.80 26.07 -3.49
C ALA A 369 0.94 24.78 -3.49
N ALA A 370 1.47 23.69 -4.03
CA ALA A 370 0.90 22.38 -3.76
C ALA A 370 1.06 22.03 -2.28
N ILE A 371 2.27 22.26 -1.74
CA ILE A 371 2.54 22.06 -0.32
C ILE A 371 3.26 23.30 0.24
N ARG A 372 2.74 23.81 1.36
CA ARG A 372 3.42 24.83 2.18
C ARG A 372 3.90 24.19 3.48
N ILE A 373 5.21 24.26 3.73
CA ILE A 373 5.86 23.70 4.91
C ILE A 373 6.26 24.85 5.83
N ALA A 374 5.63 24.95 6.99
CA ALA A 374 5.86 26.01 7.97
C ALA A 374 6.68 25.57 9.18
N GLU A 375 6.65 24.29 9.52
CA GLU A 375 7.39 23.71 10.65
C GLU A 375 7.54 22.20 10.45
N GLY A 376 8.58 21.60 11.04
CA GLY A 376 8.83 20.16 11.05
C GLY A 376 9.48 19.64 9.78
N THR A 377 9.44 18.34 9.60
CA THR A 377 10.01 17.66 8.45
C THR A 377 8.88 17.15 7.55
N THR A 378 8.93 17.51 6.28
CA THR A 378 8.08 16.91 5.25
C THR A 378 8.95 16.03 4.36
N THR A 379 8.60 14.73 4.30
CA THR A 379 9.25 13.72 3.47
C THR A 379 8.32 13.32 2.33
N ILE A 380 8.77 13.51 1.10
CA ILE A 380 8.05 13.12 -0.11
C ILE A 380 8.78 11.91 -0.71
N LYS A 381 8.09 10.78 -0.80
CA LYS A 381 8.65 9.55 -1.38
C LYS A 381 8.19 9.35 -2.82
N ASP A 382 6.97 9.77 -3.15
CA ASP A 382 6.39 9.68 -4.49
C ASP A 382 5.20 10.64 -4.62
N GLY A 383 4.61 10.75 -5.81
CA GLY A 383 3.45 11.57 -6.12
C GLY A 383 3.68 12.55 -7.26
N TYR A 384 2.61 13.22 -7.68
CA TYR A 384 2.67 14.30 -8.66
C TYR A 384 2.24 15.60 -7.99
N PHE A 385 3.11 16.59 -7.98
CA PHE A 385 2.91 17.88 -7.31
C PHE A 385 2.89 19.00 -8.34
N THR A 386 1.82 19.79 -8.33
CA THR A 386 1.67 20.88 -9.28
C THR A 386 1.01 22.08 -8.64
N VAL A 387 1.27 23.23 -9.20
CA VAL A 387 0.55 24.47 -8.89
C VAL A 387 0.16 25.11 -10.20
N GLY A 388 -1.09 25.56 -10.27
CA GLY A 388 -1.58 26.31 -11.41
C GLY A 388 -0.95 27.69 -11.47
N THR A 389 -0.93 28.26 -12.65
CA THR A 389 -0.57 29.64 -12.83
C THR A 389 -1.79 30.38 -13.27
N ASP A 390 -2.41 31.04 -12.35
CA ASP A 390 -3.26 32.13 -12.71
C ASP A 390 -2.49 33.43 -12.53
N ALA A 391 -2.59 34.17 -13.57
CA ALA A 391 -2.60 35.63 -13.60
C ALA A 391 -1.47 36.34 -12.89
N SER A 392 -0.87 37.19 -13.66
CA SER A 392 -0.45 38.52 -13.23
C SER A 392 0.42 38.57 -11.96
N GLY A 393 1.63 38.08 -12.02
CA GLY A 393 2.70 38.59 -11.15
C GLY A 393 2.82 37.94 -9.77
N ILE A 394 2.19 36.81 -9.52
CA ILE A 394 2.31 36.05 -8.26
C ILE A 394 3.29 34.91 -8.46
N ALA A 395 4.28 34.79 -7.58
CA ALA A 395 5.24 33.69 -7.58
C ALA A 395 4.59 32.46 -6.98
N ASN A 396 4.01 31.61 -7.84
CA ASN A 396 3.56 30.29 -7.45
C ASN A 396 4.74 29.34 -7.43
N SER A 397 4.82 28.46 -6.46
CA SER A 397 5.83 27.42 -6.38
C SER A 397 5.18 26.09 -6.05
N CYS A 398 5.66 25.01 -6.66
CA CYS A 398 5.12 23.69 -6.36
C CYS A 398 5.26 23.38 -4.86
N ILE A 399 6.44 23.63 -4.29
CA ILE A 399 6.70 23.49 -2.85
C ILE A 399 7.21 24.81 -2.29
N LEU A 400 6.59 25.30 -1.22
CA LEU A 400 7.04 26.45 -0.45
C LEU A 400 7.52 26.02 0.94
N VAL A 401 8.80 26.30 1.26
CA VAL A 401 9.38 26.08 2.58
C VAL A 401 9.60 27.45 3.25
N ALA A 402 8.74 27.80 4.20
CA ALA A 402 8.77 29.10 4.84
C ALA A 402 8.24 29.02 6.27
N THR A 403 9.09 29.34 7.27
CA THR A 403 8.67 29.32 8.67
C THR A 403 7.75 30.50 9.00
N ALA A 404 6.75 30.26 9.82
CA ALA A 404 5.84 31.32 10.25
C ALA A 404 6.43 32.17 11.40
N ARG A 405 7.45 31.67 12.09
CA ARG A 405 8.07 32.31 13.27
C ARG A 405 9.56 31.98 13.35
N PRO A 406 10.39 32.89 13.92
CA PRO A 406 11.84 32.66 14.05
C PRO A 406 12.25 31.43 14.88
N SER A 407 11.37 30.94 15.73
CA SER A 407 11.64 29.74 16.56
C SER A 407 11.36 28.42 15.86
N GLN A 408 10.75 28.45 14.68
CA GLN A 408 10.38 27.28 13.92
C GLN A 408 11.52 26.85 12.99
N LYS A 409 11.53 25.55 12.66
CA LYS A 409 12.39 24.96 11.63
C LYS A 409 11.55 24.16 10.68
N ALA A 410 11.83 24.26 9.39
CA ALA A 410 11.13 23.57 8.31
C ALA A 410 12.14 22.83 7.43
N HIS A 411 11.94 21.53 7.24
CA HIS A 411 12.82 20.69 6.45
C HIS A 411 12.00 19.96 5.38
N LEU A 412 12.52 19.95 4.15
CA LEU A 412 11.97 19.18 3.04
C LEU A 412 12.95 18.11 2.62
N LYS A 413 12.48 16.86 2.53
CA LYS A 413 13.24 15.73 1.96
C LYS A 413 12.45 15.11 0.82
N ILE A 414 13.07 14.96 -0.34
CA ILE A 414 12.45 14.39 -1.55
C ILE A 414 13.23 13.14 -1.96
N TYR A 415 12.56 12.00 -2.00
CA TYR A 415 13.11 10.72 -2.47
C TYR A 415 12.56 10.30 -3.83
N GLY A 416 11.43 10.87 -4.25
CA GLY A 416 10.77 10.57 -5.51
C GLY A 416 9.63 11.54 -5.82
N GLY A 417 8.90 11.26 -6.89
CA GLY A 417 7.79 12.08 -7.35
C GLY A 417 8.12 12.98 -8.51
N VAL A 418 7.10 13.64 -9.05
CA VAL A 418 7.19 14.59 -10.17
C VAL A 418 6.69 15.96 -9.72
N PHE A 419 7.44 16.98 -10.05
CA PHE A 419 7.20 18.35 -9.58
C PHE A 419 7.12 19.31 -10.75
N GLU A 420 6.02 20.07 -10.84
CA GLU A 420 5.75 20.98 -11.95
C GLU A 420 5.07 22.27 -11.45
N THR A 421 5.58 23.41 -11.87
CA THR A 421 4.85 24.68 -11.79
C THR A 421 4.32 25.01 -13.17
N LYS A 422 3.00 25.00 -13.34
CA LYS A 422 2.33 25.25 -14.63
C LYS A 422 2.17 26.74 -14.86
N GLY A 423 2.27 27.18 -16.13
CA GLY A 423 1.94 28.50 -16.64
C GLY A 423 3.13 29.34 -17.05
N ASN A 424 2.92 30.68 -17.09
CA ASN A 424 3.93 31.58 -17.58
C ASN A 424 5.06 31.78 -16.56
N PRO A 425 6.32 31.63 -16.96
CA PRO A 425 7.43 31.87 -16.06
C PRO A 425 7.45 33.36 -15.68
N ILE A 426 7.72 33.63 -14.43
CA ILE A 426 8.01 35.00 -13.97
C ILE A 426 9.45 35.30 -14.33
N ASN A 427 9.68 36.29 -15.24
CA ASN A 427 11.01 36.60 -15.73
C ASN A 427 11.79 35.41 -16.34
N GLY A 428 11.10 34.45 -16.97
CA GLY A 428 11.73 33.24 -17.52
C GLY A 428 11.98 32.13 -16.54
N TRP A 429 11.43 32.20 -15.33
CA TRP A 429 11.73 31.37 -14.21
C TRP A 429 10.48 30.60 -13.68
N TYR A 430 10.60 29.30 -13.45
CA TYR A 430 9.55 28.43 -12.91
C TYR A 430 9.93 27.96 -11.51
N PRO A 431 9.50 28.62 -10.44
CA PRO A 431 9.87 28.22 -9.09
C PRO A 431 9.15 26.92 -8.68
N VAL A 432 9.79 25.79 -8.92
CA VAL A 432 9.26 24.50 -8.46
C VAL A 432 9.43 24.35 -6.96
N ILE A 433 10.62 24.68 -6.45
CA ILE A 433 10.89 24.73 -5.01
C ILE A 433 11.24 26.17 -4.63
N ASN A 434 10.54 26.71 -3.65
CA ASN A 434 10.80 28.03 -3.10
C ASN A 434 11.08 27.89 -1.59
N ILE A 435 12.22 28.39 -1.17
CA ILE A 435 12.61 28.48 0.23
C ILE A 435 12.74 29.95 0.63
N GLN A 436 12.13 30.35 1.71
CA GLN A 436 12.19 31.75 2.15
C GLN A 436 13.63 32.16 2.50
N ASP A 437 14.19 33.13 1.85
CA ASP A 437 15.60 33.58 1.97
C ASP A 437 16.02 33.84 3.43
N ALA A 438 15.19 34.57 4.18
CA ALA A 438 15.50 34.88 5.58
C ALA A 438 15.57 33.63 6.45
N ASP A 439 14.78 32.62 6.16
CA ASP A 439 14.78 31.34 6.90
C ASP A 439 15.97 30.48 6.51
N ARG A 440 16.32 30.47 5.23
CA ARG A 440 17.49 29.76 4.72
C ARG A 440 18.78 30.36 5.29
N LYS A 441 18.97 31.69 5.19
CA LYS A 441 20.12 32.39 5.76
C LYS A 441 20.30 32.15 7.26
N ALA A 442 19.19 32.03 7.97
CA ALA A 442 19.20 31.75 9.40
C ALA A 442 19.30 30.26 9.74
N GLY A 443 19.43 29.35 8.75
CA GLY A 443 19.47 27.90 8.95
C GLY A 443 18.16 27.32 9.52
N ARG A 444 17.04 28.01 9.33
CA ARG A 444 15.72 27.53 9.79
C ARG A 444 15.00 26.67 8.77
N ALA A 445 15.29 26.88 7.49
CA ALA A 445 14.70 26.10 6.40
C ALA A 445 15.79 25.39 5.59
N THR A 446 15.55 24.11 5.28
CA THR A 446 16.46 23.29 4.46
C THR A 446 15.69 22.42 3.48
N VAL A 447 16.36 22.10 2.36
CA VAL A 447 15.86 21.20 1.33
C VAL A 447 16.95 20.21 0.98
N GLU A 448 16.60 18.91 0.94
CA GLU A 448 17.49 17.82 0.55
C GLU A 448 16.76 16.92 -0.47
N ILE A 449 17.32 16.75 -1.66
CA ILE A 449 16.73 15.97 -2.74
C ILE A 449 17.60 14.77 -3.06
N TYR A 450 17.04 13.59 -2.85
CA TYR A 450 17.63 12.27 -3.09
C TYR A 450 17.08 11.60 -4.35
N GLY A 451 16.00 12.15 -4.95
CA GLY A 451 15.32 11.58 -6.11
C GLY A 451 14.23 12.50 -6.64
N GLY A 452 13.51 12.05 -7.67
CA GLY A 452 12.40 12.78 -8.27
C GLY A 452 12.73 13.42 -9.61
N ILE A 453 11.68 13.88 -10.28
CA ILE A 453 11.71 14.52 -11.61
C ILE A 453 11.16 15.94 -11.47
N PHE A 454 11.90 16.92 -11.98
CA PHE A 454 11.60 18.33 -11.87
C PHE A 454 11.43 18.92 -13.26
N ILE A 455 10.21 19.32 -13.61
CA ILE A 455 9.87 19.82 -14.94
C ILE A 455 10.25 21.30 -15.06
N ASN A 456 11.01 21.64 -16.10
CA ASN A 456 11.55 22.97 -16.36
C ASN A 456 12.36 23.58 -15.19
N TYR A 457 12.98 22.74 -14.39
CA TYR A 457 13.67 23.15 -13.19
C TYR A 457 14.84 22.22 -12.85
N ASN A 458 16.06 22.81 -12.68
CA ASN A 458 17.23 22.05 -12.25
C ASN A 458 17.51 22.26 -10.76
N PRO A 459 17.26 21.28 -9.89
CA PRO A 459 17.48 21.42 -8.45
C PRO A 459 18.96 21.54 -8.05
N ALA A 460 19.90 21.23 -8.95
CA ALA A 460 21.34 21.38 -8.68
C ALA A 460 21.82 22.84 -8.76
N THR A 461 21.11 23.71 -9.46
CA THR A 461 21.50 25.09 -9.59
C THR A 461 20.89 26.01 -8.54
N GLY A 462 19.98 25.53 -7.76
CA GLY A 462 19.42 26.20 -6.58
C GLY A 462 18.81 27.57 -6.81
N ASP A 463 18.74 28.02 -8.05
CA ASP A 463 18.44 29.39 -8.47
C ASP A 463 16.97 29.75 -8.29
N ASN A 464 16.41 29.46 -7.18
CA ASN A 464 14.95 29.54 -7.08
C ASN A 464 14.48 30.30 -5.88
N THR A 465 15.42 30.92 -5.24
CA THR A 465 15.17 31.65 -4.00
C THR A 465 15.59 33.10 -4.10
N GLY A 466 16.01 33.55 -5.28
CA GLY A 466 16.53 34.89 -5.48
C GLY A 466 17.98 35.09 -5.03
N GLU A 467 18.60 34.10 -4.46
CA GLU A 467 20.03 34.08 -4.10
C GLU A 467 20.71 32.86 -4.70
N ALA A 468 21.53 33.14 -5.72
CA ALA A 468 22.25 32.17 -6.51
C ALA A 468 23.05 31.17 -5.67
N ASP A 469 23.25 30.00 -6.23
CA ASP A 469 24.34 29.03 -6.03
C ASP A 469 24.23 27.93 -5.00
N ASP A 470 23.12 27.74 -4.27
CA ASP A 470 22.99 26.56 -3.42
C ASP A 470 22.22 25.45 -4.12
N THR A 471 22.85 24.30 -4.24
CA THR A 471 22.19 23.09 -4.69
C THR A 471 21.22 22.57 -3.63
N PHE A 472 20.07 22.05 -4.07
CA PHE A 472 19.16 21.27 -3.22
C PHE A 472 19.41 19.77 -3.30
N VAL A 473 20.29 19.35 -4.21
CA VAL A 473 20.64 17.93 -4.38
C VAL A 473 21.49 17.47 -3.20
N ALA A 474 21.10 16.38 -2.59
CA ALA A 474 21.80 15.81 -1.44
C ALA A 474 23.21 15.29 -1.81
N PRO A 475 24.18 15.29 -0.88
CA PRO A 475 25.49 14.70 -1.11
C PRO A 475 25.40 13.23 -1.58
N GLY A 476 26.21 12.86 -2.59
CA GLY A 476 26.21 11.54 -3.22
C GLY A 476 25.10 11.36 -4.28
N TYR A 477 24.44 12.47 -4.65
CA TYR A 477 23.44 12.50 -5.72
C TYR A 477 23.76 13.61 -6.72
N LYS A 478 23.23 13.45 -7.94
CA LYS A 478 23.39 14.41 -9.03
C LYS A 478 22.08 14.64 -9.75
N SER A 479 21.94 15.82 -10.33
CA SER A 479 20.84 16.18 -11.21
C SER A 479 21.25 15.94 -12.67
N VAL A 480 20.45 15.17 -13.41
CA VAL A 480 20.70 14.82 -14.82
C VAL A 480 19.53 15.34 -15.65
N GLU A 481 19.84 16.04 -16.73
CA GLU A 481 18.85 16.51 -17.68
C GLU A 481 18.17 15.30 -18.37
N THR A 482 16.85 15.39 -18.50
CA THR A 482 15.99 14.35 -19.09
C THR A 482 14.78 15.00 -19.75
N THR A 483 13.83 14.21 -20.20
CA THR A 483 12.52 14.66 -20.66
C THR A 483 11.41 13.93 -19.93
N TYR A 484 10.36 14.63 -19.59
CA TYR A 484 9.16 14.05 -19.03
C TYR A 484 7.93 14.53 -19.82
N ASN A 485 7.16 13.60 -20.39
CA ASN A 485 6.01 13.92 -21.25
C ASN A 485 6.32 14.96 -22.34
N GLY A 486 7.53 14.90 -22.93
CA GLY A 486 7.97 15.82 -23.99
C GLY A 486 8.42 17.20 -23.52
N GLN A 487 8.45 17.46 -22.22
CA GLN A 487 8.99 18.68 -21.62
C GLN A 487 10.40 18.45 -21.11
N GLN A 488 11.23 19.51 -21.11
CA GLN A 488 12.53 19.47 -20.45
C GLN A 488 12.35 19.22 -18.96
N ALA A 489 13.15 18.33 -18.41
CA ALA A 489 13.10 17.98 -17.00
C ALA A 489 14.50 17.63 -16.48
N TRP A 490 14.64 17.57 -15.17
CA TRP A 490 15.83 17.07 -14.49
C TRP A 490 15.44 15.98 -13.52
N GLN A 491 16.22 14.91 -13.53
CA GLN A 491 16.05 13.79 -12.60
C GLN A 491 17.22 13.74 -11.63
N VAL A 492 16.94 13.61 -10.35
CA VAL A 492 17.97 13.37 -9.33
C VAL A 492 18.16 11.87 -9.15
N ILE A 493 19.43 11.44 -9.27
CA ILE A 493 19.86 10.04 -9.16
C ILE A 493 21.13 9.94 -8.32
N PRO A 494 21.47 8.75 -7.76
CA PRO A 494 22.78 8.54 -7.15
C PRO A 494 23.94 8.82 -8.11
N GLU A 495 25.10 9.24 -7.58
CA GLU A 495 26.31 9.51 -8.37
C GLU A 495 26.92 8.23 -8.95
#